data_7a4ddae6f6fa01fe2fff92e55852c642
#
_entry.id   7a4ddae6f6fa01fe2fff92e55852c642
#
_cell.length_a   1.000
_cell.length_b   1.000
_cell.length_c   1.000
_cell.angle_alpha   90.00
_cell.angle_beta   90.00
_cell.angle_gamma   90.00
#
_symmetry.space_group_name_H-M   'P 1'
#
loop_
_entity.id
_entity.type
_entity.pdbx_description
1 polymer ?
#
loop_
_entity_poly.entity_id
_entity_poly.type
_entity_poly.pdbx_seq_one_letter_code
_entity_poly.pdbx_strand_id
1 'polypeptide(L)'
;MSEQFIYQSVFAPYFKDFLAMKESQVSDIGRIKWMLLEFDKFFVNSNIRDVFITKSMIDAWKCTRIHDKKKTLYDKVSMFRQFCLYLCHIGKEC
;
A
#
# COMPACT_ATOMS: atom_id res chain seq x y z
N MET A 1 6.16 -24.65 4.96
CA MET A 1 5.26 -24.00 4.05
C MET A 1 5.40 -22.50 4.07
N SER A 2 5.55 -21.90 2.95
CA SER A 2 5.74 -20.46 2.91
C SER A 2 4.43 -19.73 3.07
N GLU A 3 4.49 -18.58 3.70
CA GLU A 3 3.36 -17.69 3.76
C GLU A 3 3.13 -17.04 2.41
N GLN A 4 1.88 -16.85 2.09
CA GLN A 4 1.53 -16.17 0.87
C GLN A 4 0.76 -14.90 1.21
N PHE A 5 1.27 -13.79 0.70
CA PHE A 5 0.58 -12.51 0.81
C PHE A 5 -0.27 -12.36 -0.44
N ILE A 6 -1.56 -12.61 -0.29
CA ILE A 6 -2.49 -12.55 -1.40
C ILE A 6 -3.18 -11.20 -1.38
N TYR A 7 -2.87 -10.38 -2.38
CA TYR A 7 -3.52 -9.09 -2.56
C TYR A 7 -4.72 -9.27 -3.48
N GLN A 8 -5.85 -8.72 -3.10
CA GLN A 8 -7.12 -8.95 -3.79
C GLN A 8 -7.69 -7.71 -4.46
N SER A 9 -7.12 -6.55 -4.19
CA SER A 9 -7.61 -5.31 -4.80
C SER A 9 -7.12 -5.18 -6.26
N VAL A 10 -7.61 -4.13 -6.92
CA VAL A 10 -7.15 -3.83 -8.29
C VAL A 10 -5.67 -3.48 -8.32
N PHE A 11 -5.09 -3.17 -7.18
CA PHE A 11 -3.67 -2.83 -7.08
C PHE A 11 -2.76 -4.05 -6.93
N ALA A 12 -3.32 -5.26 -6.84
CA ALA A 12 -2.53 -6.46 -6.55
C ALA A 12 -1.30 -6.61 -7.44
N PRO A 13 -1.39 -6.53 -8.77
CA PRO A 13 -0.20 -6.67 -9.62
C PRO A 13 0.81 -5.56 -9.37
N TYR A 14 0.33 -4.36 -9.04
CA TYR A 14 1.22 -3.23 -8.79
C TYR A 14 1.92 -3.36 -7.44
N PHE A 15 1.27 -3.94 -6.45
CA PHE A 15 1.91 -4.26 -5.18
C PHE A 15 3.07 -5.23 -5.38
N LYS A 16 2.88 -6.25 -6.21
CA LYS A 16 3.93 -7.23 -6.48
C LYS A 16 5.13 -6.58 -7.14
N ASP A 17 4.89 -5.72 -8.14
CA ASP A 17 5.96 -5.02 -8.83
C ASP A 17 6.69 -4.06 -7.89
N PHE A 18 5.92 -3.35 -7.06
CA PHE A 18 6.49 -2.43 -6.09
C PHE A 18 7.37 -3.18 -5.09
N LEU A 19 6.92 -4.34 -4.62
CA LEU A 19 7.69 -5.16 -3.70
C LEU A 19 8.99 -5.64 -4.35
N ALA A 20 8.93 -6.06 -5.61
CA ALA A 20 10.12 -6.50 -6.32
C ALA A 20 11.14 -5.37 -6.40
N MET A 21 10.68 -4.14 -6.65
CA MET A 21 11.56 -2.98 -6.67
C MET A 21 12.17 -2.74 -5.29
N LYS A 22 11.37 -2.83 -4.23
CA LYS A 22 11.83 -2.55 -2.87
C LYS A 22 12.78 -3.62 -2.35
N GLU A 23 12.67 -4.86 -2.80
CA GLU A 23 13.55 -5.93 -2.36
C GLU A 23 15.01 -5.61 -2.60
N SER A 24 15.31 -4.88 -3.67
CA SER A 24 16.68 -4.51 -3.98
C SER A 24 17.16 -3.31 -3.15
N GLN A 25 16.27 -2.63 -2.44
CA GLN A 25 16.59 -1.39 -1.74
C GLN A 25 16.56 -1.53 -0.22
N VAL A 26 15.79 -2.48 0.31
CA VAL A 26 15.61 -2.62 1.74
C VAL A 26 15.82 -4.07 2.16
N SER A 27 16.22 -4.25 3.43
CA SER A 27 16.45 -5.59 3.96
C SER A 27 15.19 -6.18 4.60
N ASP A 28 14.27 -5.34 5.07
CA ASP A 28 13.06 -5.79 5.76
C ASP A 28 11.85 -5.67 4.86
N ILE A 29 11.81 -6.52 3.84
CA ILE A 29 10.68 -6.52 2.91
C ILE A 29 9.41 -7.05 3.55
N GLY A 30 9.54 -7.88 4.59
CA GLY A 30 8.36 -8.42 5.27
C GLY A 30 7.47 -7.36 5.86
N ARG A 31 8.07 -6.32 6.45
CA ARG A 31 7.30 -5.21 7.01
C ARG A 31 6.50 -4.49 5.92
N ILE A 32 7.13 -4.28 4.78
CA ILE A 32 6.49 -3.61 3.66
C ILE A 32 5.32 -4.46 3.14
N LYS A 33 5.50 -5.78 3.06
CA LYS A 33 4.43 -6.68 2.65
C LYS A 33 3.20 -6.54 3.53
N TRP A 34 3.40 -6.47 4.86
CA TRP A 34 2.29 -6.30 5.78
C TRP A 34 1.59 -4.96 5.61
N MET A 35 2.36 -3.88 5.41
CA MET A 35 1.78 -2.57 5.19
C MET A 35 0.93 -2.54 3.93
N LEU A 36 1.43 -3.14 2.85
CA LEU A 36 0.69 -3.19 1.60
C LEU A 36 -0.56 -4.06 1.72
N LEU A 37 -0.50 -5.11 2.54
CA LEU A 37 -1.67 -5.94 2.77
C LEU A 37 -2.78 -5.15 3.47
N GLU A 38 -2.42 -4.26 4.40
CA GLU A 38 -3.41 -3.40 5.04
C GLU A 38 -4.04 -2.45 4.03
N PHE A 39 -3.25 -1.87 3.14
CA PHE A 39 -3.76 -1.01 2.08
C PHE A 39 -4.69 -1.80 1.16
N ASP A 40 -4.29 -3.02 0.80
CA ASP A 40 -5.09 -3.87 -0.07
C ASP A 40 -6.46 -4.16 0.54
N LYS A 41 -6.50 -4.51 1.81
CA LYS A 41 -7.76 -4.76 2.51
C LYS A 41 -8.64 -3.52 2.53
N PHE A 42 -8.03 -2.36 2.74
CA PHE A 42 -8.78 -1.10 2.73
C PHE A 42 -9.42 -0.87 1.35
N PHE A 43 -8.65 -1.08 0.28
CA PHE A 43 -9.16 -0.88 -1.08
C PHE A 43 -10.28 -1.84 -1.39
N VAL A 44 -10.16 -3.10 -0.99
CA VAL A 44 -11.21 -4.09 -1.19
C VAL A 44 -12.49 -3.68 -0.43
N ASN A 45 -12.33 -3.28 0.83
CA ASN A 45 -13.47 -2.89 1.65
C ASN A 45 -14.15 -1.63 1.16
N SER A 46 -13.40 -0.77 0.46
CA SER A 46 -13.93 0.48 -0.08
C SER A 46 -14.46 0.32 -1.50
N ASN A 47 -14.44 -0.90 -2.05
CA ASN A 47 -14.92 -1.20 -3.39
C ASN A 47 -14.21 -0.39 -4.46
N ILE A 48 -12.91 -0.18 -4.29
CA ILE A 48 -12.09 0.50 -5.28
C ILE A 48 -11.90 -0.40 -6.47
N ARG A 49 -12.27 0.08 -7.66
CA ARG A 49 -12.23 -0.73 -8.88
C ARG A 49 -11.23 -0.22 -9.91
N ASP A 50 -10.77 1.01 -9.76
CA ASP A 50 -9.84 1.61 -10.69
C ASP A 50 -8.50 1.83 -10.02
N VAL A 51 -7.44 1.79 -10.82
CA VAL A 51 -6.08 1.98 -10.31
C VAL A 51 -5.79 3.47 -10.25
N PHE A 52 -6.24 4.09 -9.18
CA PHE A 52 -5.89 5.48 -8.87
C PHE A 52 -6.01 5.68 -7.37
N ILE A 53 -5.25 6.65 -6.86
CA ILE A 53 -5.27 6.97 -5.44
C ILE A 53 -5.40 8.49 -5.30
N THR A 54 -6.33 8.92 -4.47
CA THR A 54 -6.55 10.34 -4.19
C THR A 54 -6.16 10.65 -2.76
N LYS A 55 -5.98 11.94 -2.47
CA LYS A 55 -5.72 12.38 -1.11
C LYS A 55 -6.86 11.99 -0.17
N SER A 56 -8.10 12.07 -0.67
CA SER A 56 -9.26 11.67 0.13
C SER A 56 -9.19 10.21 0.54
N MET A 57 -8.68 9.35 -0.33
CA MET A 57 -8.52 7.94 -0.02
C MET A 57 -7.49 7.73 1.07
N ILE A 58 -6.39 8.47 1.02
CA ILE A 58 -5.35 8.39 2.04
C ILE A 58 -5.92 8.88 3.38
N ASP A 59 -6.65 9.97 3.37
CA ASP A 59 -7.25 10.52 4.58
C ASP A 59 -8.26 9.54 5.17
N ALA A 60 -9.08 8.91 4.34
CA ALA A 60 -10.04 7.91 4.81
C ALA A 60 -9.31 6.72 5.44
N TRP A 61 -8.22 6.28 4.81
CA TRP A 61 -7.43 5.19 5.37
C TRP A 61 -6.86 5.55 6.73
N LYS A 62 -6.36 6.78 6.88
CA LYS A 62 -5.81 7.26 8.15
C LYS A 62 -6.87 7.21 9.25
N CYS A 63 -8.12 7.51 8.93
CA CYS A 63 -9.20 7.45 9.91
C CYS A 63 -9.44 6.03 10.43
N THR A 64 -9.10 5.01 9.65
CA THR A 64 -9.25 3.63 10.12
C THR A 64 -8.12 3.21 11.05
N ARG A 65 -7.10 4.05 11.22
CA ARG A 65 -5.90 3.74 11.99
C ARG A 65 -5.76 4.62 13.22
N ILE A 66 -6.87 5.02 13.82
CA ILE A 66 -6.83 5.92 14.96
C ILE A 66 -6.15 5.33 16.19
N HIS A 67 -6.04 4.00 16.25
CA HIS A 67 -5.39 3.33 17.38
C HIS A 67 -3.91 3.11 17.15
N ASP A 68 -3.39 3.39 15.97
CA ASP A 68 -1.97 3.25 15.69
C ASP A 68 -1.19 4.36 16.39
N LYS A 69 0.01 4.04 16.84
CA LYS A 69 0.91 5.05 17.37
C LYS A 69 1.28 6.03 16.24
N LYS A 70 1.57 7.28 16.63
CA LYS A 70 1.88 8.31 15.63
C LYS A 70 3.04 7.91 14.74
N LYS A 71 4.09 7.34 15.31
CA LYS A 71 5.25 6.92 14.50
C LYS A 71 4.87 5.82 13.53
N THR A 72 4.11 4.84 14.00
CA THR A 72 3.68 3.72 13.15
C THR A 72 2.80 4.23 12.02
N LEU A 73 1.86 5.12 12.34
CA LEU A 73 0.97 5.69 11.32
C LEU A 73 1.77 6.51 10.32
N TYR A 74 2.73 7.29 10.79
CA TYR A 74 3.58 8.09 9.91
C TYR A 74 4.34 7.20 8.93
N ASP A 75 4.91 6.10 9.43
CA ASP A 75 5.64 5.17 8.58
C ASP A 75 4.74 4.56 7.52
N LYS A 76 3.51 4.18 7.91
CA LYS A 76 2.55 3.60 6.96
C LYS A 76 2.12 4.61 5.91
N VAL A 77 1.85 5.84 6.32
CA VAL A 77 1.46 6.90 5.38
C VAL A 77 2.61 7.20 4.42
N SER A 78 3.83 7.20 4.93
CA SER A 78 5.01 7.41 4.09
C SER A 78 5.11 6.31 3.03
N MET A 79 4.89 5.07 3.42
CA MET A 79 4.92 3.95 2.47
C MET A 79 3.79 4.06 1.45
N PHE A 80 2.61 4.49 1.87
CA PHE A 80 1.48 4.70 0.99
C PHE A 80 1.83 5.74 -0.07
N ARG A 81 2.47 6.84 0.35
CA ARG A 81 2.90 7.88 -0.58
C ARG A 81 3.95 7.37 -1.56
N GLN A 82 4.87 6.55 -1.10
CA GLN A 82 5.89 5.97 -1.98
C GLN A 82 5.23 5.09 -3.04
N PHE A 83 4.20 4.34 -2.66
CA PHE A 83 3.46 3.56 -3.62
C PHE A 83 2.73 4.45 -4.64
N CYS A 84 2.16 5.56 -4.18
CA CYS A 84 1.53 6.52 -5.09
C CYS A 84 2.53 7.07 -6.10
N LEU A 85 3.73 7.43 -5.64
CA LEU A 85 4.77 7.93 -6.53
C LEU A 85 5.17 6.86 -7.54
N TYR A 86 5.24 5.62 -7.11
CA TYR A 86 5.53 4.52 -8.01
C TYR A 86 4.45 4.42 -9.11
N LEU A 87 3.18 4.51 -8.73
CA LEU A 87 2.09 4.47 -9.70
C LEU A 87 2.19 5.61 -10.70
N CYS A 88 2.49 6.83 -10.22
CA CYS A 88 2.69 7.97 -11.11
C CYS A 88 3.84 7.72 -12.07
N HIS A 89 4.91 7.12 -11.57
CA HIS A 89 6.10 6.85 -12.38
C HIS A 89 5.80 5.91 -13.54
N ILE A 90 4.93 4.93 -13.32
CA ILE A 90 4.58 3.98 -14.38
C ILE A 90 3.36 4.43 -15.19
N GLY A 91 2.93 5.69 -15.00
CA GLY A 91 1.88 6.27 -15.82
C GLY A 91 0.47 6.08 -15.31
N LYS A 92 0.29 5.67 -14.07
CA LYS A 92 -1.03 5.56 -13.46
C LYS A 92 -1.38 6.83 -12.69
N GLU A 93 -2.66 7.07 -12.54
CA GLU A 93 -3.11 8.22 -11.76
C GLU A 93 -2.93 7.97 -10.27
N CYS A 94 -2.58 9.01 -9.55
CA CYS A 94 -2.44 8.93 -8.10
C CYS A 94 -2.87 10.25 -7.45
#